data_4c1b41ab3f136b2c1e08d1b533a46b3b
#
_entry.id   4c1b41ab3f136b2c1e08d1b533a46b3b
#
_cell.length_a   1.000
_cell.length_b   1.000
_cell.length_c   1.000
_cell.angle_alpha   90.00
_cell.angle_beta   90.00
_cell.angle_gamma   90.00
#
_symmetry.space_group_name_H-M   'P 1'
#
loop_
_entity.id
_entity.type
_entity.pdbx_description
1 polymer ?
#
loop_
_entity_poly.entity_id
_entity_poly.type
_entity_poly.pdbx_seq_one_letter_code
_entity_poly.pdbx_strand_id
1 'polypeptide(L)'
;MKIHNSDTAVVFIDPQNEVLSETGKPWPLLHESLKENNTIENMERIFKAAKSHDFEVFISPHYFFPVDKGWKFNGPLETEEFNNSLFARKGVLDLDGLIGSGADWLERFKPYIEDGKTVVVSPHRVWGPETNDLVLQLRKRGISKVILGGMLANMCVESHLRELVEQGFQVAVVKDATAAPKHPEWGYGYTAALINYAYIAHAVLTTDQAVEAMTSTLS
;
A
#
# COMPACT_ATOMS: atom_id res chain seq x y z
N MET A 1 -5.12 -17.77 9.13
CA MET A 1 -4.41 -17.98 7.84
C MET A 1 -3.00 -18.48 8.16
N LYS A 2 -2.59 -19.62 7.58
CA LYS A 2 -1.19 -20.09 7.70
C LYS A 2 -0.35 -19.32 6.66
N ILE A 3 0.75 -18.76 7.10
CA ILE A 3 1.69 -17.99 6.26
C ILE A 3 2.87 -18.89 5.90
N HIS A 4 3.21 -18.97 4.61
CA HIS A 4 4.36 -19.71 4.11
C HIS A 4 4.93 -19.03 2.87
N ASN A 5 6.25 -18.88 2.76
CA ASN A 5 6.88 -18.14 1.67
C ASN A 5 6.64 -18.73 0.27
N SER A 6 6.28 -20.02 0.16
CA SER A 6 5.97 -20.67 -1.12
C SER A 6 4.62 -20.24 -1.74
N ASP A 7 3.70 -19.65 -0.95
CA ASP A 7 2.36 -19.30 -1.41
C ASP A 7 1.84 -17.95 -0.89
N THR A 8 2.64 -17.27 -0.09
CA THR A 8 2.30 -15.98 0.54
C THR A 8 3.28 -14.90 0.10
N ALA A 9 2.76 -13.73 -0.27
CA ALA A 9 3.55 -12.54 -0.58
C ALA A 9 3.19 -11.38 0.34
N VAL A 10 4.13 -10.46 0.53
CA VAL A 10 3.90 -9.15 1.13
C VAL A 10 3.54 -8.15 0.03
N VAL A 11 2.46 -7.42 0.20
CA VAL A 11 2.02 -6.37 -0.73
C VAL A 11 1.92 -5.04 0.02
N PHE A 12 2.66 -4.05 -0.45
CA PHE A 12 2.54 -2.68 0.04
C PHE A 12 1.88 -1.77 -0.99
N ILE A 13 0.91 -1.00 -0.50
CA ILE A 13 0.17 -0.03 -1.28
C ILE A 13 0.75 1.36 -1.00
N ASP A 14 1.08 2.10 -2.04
CA ASP A 14 1.52 3.50 -1.99
C ASP A 14 2.65 3.80 -0.98
N PRO A 15 3.78 3.06 -1.00
CA PRO A 15 4.90 3.34 -0.10
C PRO A 15 5.69 4.59 -0.55
N GLN A 16 4.97 5.68 -0.85
CA GLN A 16 5.44 6.87 -1.56
C GLN A 16 5.51 8.09 -0.64
N ASN A 17 6.39 9.03 -0.97
CA ASN A 17 6.61 10.26 -0.21
C ASN A 17 5.32 11.07 0.01
N GLU A 18 4.40 11.08 -0.95
CA GLU A 18 3.16 11.88 -0.88
C GLU A 18 2.37 11.59 0.40
N VAL A 19 2.33 10.34 0.85
CA VAL A 19 1.53 9.90 2.01
C VAL A 19 2.36 9.47 3.21
N LEU A 20 3.68 9.43 3.10
CA LEU A 20 4.57 8.94 4.16
C LEU A 20 5.62 9.95 4.61
N SER A 21 5.75 11.12 3.96
CA SER A 21 6.75 12.11 4.32
C SER A 21 6.15 13.45 4.72
N GLU A 22 6.90 14.23 5.50
CA GLU A 22 6.53 15.59 5.91
C GLU A 22 6.38 16.55 4.73
N THR A 23 6.96 16.21 3.59
CA THR A 23 6.85 16.99 2.35
C THR A 23 5.61 16.63 1.54
N GLY A 24 4.93 15.55 1.88
CA GLY A 24 3.68 15.15 1.24
C GLY A 24 2.54 16.13 1.59
N LYS A 25 1.75 16.48 0.61
CA LYS A 25 0.67 17.47 0.79
C LYS A 25 -0.41 17.03 1.78
N PRO A 26 -0.80 15.73 1.86
CA PRO A 26 -1.73 15.25 2.87
C PRO A 26 -1.15 15.13 4.30
N TRP A 27 0.14 15.38 4.50
CA TRP A 27 0.81 15.23 5.80
C TRP A 27 0.04 15.83 6.99
N PRO A 28 -0.51 17.06 6.91
CA PRO A 28 -1.26 17.63 8.03
C PRO A 28 -2.45 16.78 8.50
N LEU A 29 -3.02 15.96 7.59
CA LEU A 29 -4.16 15.09 7.89
C LEU A 29 -3.74 13.68 8.30
N LEU A 30 -2.50 13.28 8.01
CA LEU A 30 -2.02 11.91 8.16
C LEU A 30 -1.03 11.70 9.31
N HIS A 31 -0.26 12.72 9.65
CA HIS A 31 0.89 12.59 10.56
C HIS A 31 0.53 12.01 11.93
N GLU A 32 -0.64 12.37 12.47
CA GLU A 32 -1.12 11.86 13.76
C GLU A 32 -1.31 10.34 13.69
N SER A 33 -2.05 9.85 12.70
CA SER A 33 -2.30 8.42 12.50
C SER A 33 -1.02 7.64 12.19
N LEU A 34 -0.13 8.19 11.36
CA LEU A 34 1.18 7.59 11.07
C LEU A 34 2.03 7.41 12.35
N LYS A 35 2.02 8.42 13.21
CA LYS A 35 2.79 8.43 14.46
C LYS A 35 2.19 7.48 15.50
N GLU A 36 0.88 7.54 15.71
CA GLU A 36 0.18 6.68 16.67
C GLU A 36 0.35 5.20 16.35
N ASN A 37 0.31 4.84 15.06
CA ASN A 37 0.46 3.46 14.63
C ASN A 37 1.92 3.06 14.40
N ASN A 38 2.87 3.99 14.48
CA ASN A 38 4.27 3.75 14.14
C ASN A 38 4.44 3.15 12.72
N THR A 39 3.60 3.61 11.79
CA THR A 39 3.35 2.96 10.50
C THR A 39 4.62 2.78 9.66
N ILE A 40 5.46 3.81 9.57
CA ILE A 40 6.69 3.77 8.74
C ILE A 40 7.67 2.73 9.27
N GLU A 41 7.93 2.72 10.57
CA GLU A 41 8.79 1.74 11.23
C GLU A 41 8.25 0.33 11.05
N ASN A 42 6.94 0.17 11.20
CA ASN A 42 6.28 -1.11 11.07
C ASN A 42 6.32 -1.64 9.64
N MET A 43 6.11 -0.80 8.63
CA MET A 43 6.31 -1.18 7.22
C MET A 43 7.75 -1.64 6.98
N GLU A 44 8.74 -0.92 7.50
CA GLU A 44 10.15 -1.31 7.34
C GLU A 44 10.46 -2.66 8.01
N ARG A 45 9.91 -2.91 9.19
CA ARG A 45 10.06 -4.20 9.89
C ARG A 45 9.52 -5.36 9.06
N ILE A 46 8.37 -5.16 8.40
CA ILE A 46 7.77 -6.15 7.51
C ILE A 46 8.63 -6.35 6.26
N PHE A 47 9.17 -5.28 5.64
CA PHE A 47 10.12 -5.38 4.54
C PHE A 47 11.34 -6.24 4.95
N LYS A 48 11.96 -5.93 6.08
CA LYS A 48 13.11 -6.67 6.61
C LYS A 48 12.79 -8.14 6.82
N ALA A 49 11.67 -8.45 7.47
CA ALA A 49 11.26 -9.83 7.72
C ALA A 49 10.99 -10.57 6.40
N ALA A 50 10.26 -9.96 5.46
CA ALA A 50 9.97 -10.58 4.17
C ALA A 50 11.25 -10.91 3.39
N LYS A 51 12.20 -9.97 3.31
CA LYS A 51 13.48 -10.19 2.61
C LYS A 51 14.38 -11.21 3.30
N SER A 52 14.38 -11.26 4.63
CA SER A 52 15.19 -12.19 5.41
C SER A 52 14.68 -13.64 5.37
N HIS A 53 13.40 -13.84 5.04
CA HIS A 53 12.73 -15.14 5.03
C HIS A 53 12.20 -15.53 3.64
N ASP A 54 12.76 -14.94 2.57
CA ASP A 54 12.48 -15.25 1.17
C ASP A 54 10.99 -15.16 0.77
N PHE A 55 10.24 -14.25 1.40
CA PHE A 55 8.91 -13.89 0.91
C PHE A 55 9.03 -12.94 -0.28
N GLU A 56 8.20 -13.17 -1.30
CA GLU A 56 8.08 -12.23 -2.40
C GLU A 56 7.42 -10.93 -1.93
N VAL A 57 7.92 -9.80 -2.43
CA VAL A 57 7.42 -8.46 -2.10
C VAL A 57 6.90 -7.80 -3.36
N PHE A 58 5.71 -7.24 -3.26
CA PHE A 58 5.04 -6.49 -4.34
C PHE A 58 4.73 -5.09 -3.87
N ILE A 59 4.87 -4.14 -4.78
CA ILE A 59 4.47 -2.75 -4.59
C ILE A 59 3.39 -2.40 -5.60
N SER A 60 2.25 -1.90 -5.11
CA SER A 60 1.18 -1.34 -5.94
C SER A 60 1.18 0.18 -5.74
N PRO A 61 1.82 0.94 -6.64
CA PRO A 61 1.95 2.39 -6.51
C PRO A 61 0.76 3.14 -7.08
N HIS A 62 0.60 4.39 -6.67
CA HIS A 62 -0.36 5.33 -7.23
C HIS A 62 0.35 6.43 -8.01
N TYR A 63 -0.08 6.66 -9.26
CA TYR A 63 0.40 7.76 -10.08
C TYR A 63 -0.74 8.41 -10.88
N PHE A 64 -0.66 9.74 -10.99
CA PHE A 64 -1.42 10.50 -11.97
C PHE A 64 -0.51 11.04 -13.07
N PHE A 65 -1.02 11.02 -14.31
CA PHE A 65 -0.37 11.58 -15.48
C PHE A 65 -1.13 12.81 -15.98
N PRO A 66 -0.48 13.72 -16.73
CA PRO A 66 -1.16 14.91 -17.24
C PRO A 66 -2.43 14.63 -18.06
N VAL A 67 -2.46 13.49 -18.77
CA VAL A 67 -3.62 13.07 -19.57
C VAL A 67 -4.85 12.73 -18.72
N ASP A 68 -4.67 12.37 -17.46
CA ASP A 68 -5.76 12.01 -16.55
C ASP A 68 -6.61 13.23 -16.15
N LYS A 69 -6.08 14.44 -16.31
CA LYS A 69 -6.83 15.70 -16.14
C LYS A 69 -8.01 15.81 -17.13
N GLY A 70 -8.03 14.98 -18.15
CA GLY A 70 -9.16 14.87 -19.07
C GLY A 70 -10.36 14.06 -18.54
N TRP A 71 -10.24 13.43 -17.37
CA TRP A 71 -11.33 12.68 -16.76
C TRP A 71 -12.47 13.60 -16.34
N LYS A 72 -13.72 13.17 -16.59
CA LYS A 72 -14.91 14.01 -16.41
C LYS A 72 -15.75 13.64 -15.19
N PHE A 73 -15.54 12.47 -14.61
CA PHE A 73 -16.39 11.90 -13.56
C PHE A 73 -15.59 11.59 -12.30
N ASN A 74 -14.83 12.57 -11.84
CA ASN A 74 -13.99 12.43 -10.65
C ASN A 74 -14.81 12.56 -9.37
N GLY A 75 -14.47 11.75 -8.38
CA GLY A 75 -14.92 11.95 -7.01
C GLY A 75 -14.22 13.13 -6.33
N PRO A 76 -14.62 13.48 -5.09
CA PRO A 76 -14.02 14.62 -4.38
C PRO A 76 -12.51 14.48 -4.19
N LEU A 77 -12.01 13.29 -3.81
CA LEU A 77 -10.58 13.09 -3.56
C LEU A 77 -9.77 13.12 -4.84
N GLU A 78 -10.22 12.49 -5.93
CA GLU A 78 -9.54 12.55 -7.24
C GLU A 78 -9.43 14.00 -7.74
N THR A 79 -10.48 14.79 -7.53
CA THR A 79 -10.48 16.23 -7.86
C THR A 79 -9.43 16.98 -7.03
N GLU A 80 -9.32 16.68 -5.75
CA GLU A 80 -8.33 17.26 -4.85
C GLU A 80 -6.91 16.86 -5.25
N GLU A 81 -6.69 15.60 -5.57
CA GLU A 81 -5.41 15.07 -6.04
C GLU A 81 -4.95 15.76 -7.33
N PHE A 82 -5.84 15.94 -8.29
CA PHE A 82 -5.53 16.66 -9.54
C PHE A 82 -5.23 18.15 -9.31
N ASN A 83 -6.02 18.82 -8.48
CA ASN A 83 -5.85 20.24 -8.19
C ASN A 83 -4.51 20.50 -7.50
N ASN A 84 -4.08 19.60 -6.63
CA ASN A 84 -2.84 19.71 -5.85
C ASN A 84 -1.67 18.93 -6.45
N SER A 85 -1.88 18.25 -7.59
CA SER A 85 -0.84 17.43 -8.24
C SER A 85 -0.21 16.39 -7.31
N LEU A 86 -1.05 15.69 -6.52
CA LEU A 86 -0.62 14.57 -5.69
C LEU A 86 -0.21 13.40 -6.59
N PHE A 87 0.84 12.68 -6.22
CA PHE A 87 1.38 11.53 -6.98
C PHE A 87 1.64 11.83 -8.46
N ALA A 88 1.80 13.10 -8.82
CA ALA A 88 1.91 13.51 -10.21
C ALA A 88 3.23 13.05 -10.86
N ARG A 89 3.12 12.51 -12.07
CA ARG A 89 4.21 12.19 -12.98
C ARG A 89 4.07 13.02 -14.25
N LYS A 90 5.16 13.29 -14.95
CA LYS A 90 5.13 14.00 -16.24
C LYS A 90 4.57 13.12 -17.37
N GLY A 91 4.84 11.84 -17.32
CA GLY A 91 4.38 10.86 -18.31
C GLY A 91 4.76 9.44 -17.92
N VAL A 92 4.22 8.46 -18.62
CA VAL A 92 4.40 7.04 -18.30
C VAL A 92 5.87 6.61 -18.40
N LEU A 93 6.59 7.10 -19.41
CA LEU A 93 8.00 6.78 -19.67
C LEU A 93 8.95 7.90 -19.24
N ASP A 94 8.44 8.99 -18.71
CA ASP A 94 9.23 10.15 -18.31
C ASP A 94 9.54 10.08 -16.81
N LEU A 95 10.82 10.01 -16.47
CA LEU A 95 11.31 9.96 -15.10
C LEU A 95 11.75 11.32 -14.56
N ASP A 96 11.69 12.37 -15.38
CA ASP A 96 12.05 13.73 -14.97
C ASP A 96 11.18 14.19 -13.80
N GLY A 97 11.84 14.70 -12.74
CA GLY A 97 11.18 15.21 -11.55
C GLY A 97 10.51 14.13 -10.68
N LEU A 98 10.78 12.83 -10.93
CA LEU A 98 10.32 11.75 -10.05
C LEU A 98 11.11 11.74 -8.74
N ILE A 99 12.43 11.77 -8.81
CA ILE A 99 13.31 11.64 -7.64
C ILE A 99 13.01 12.73 -6.62
N GLY A 100 12.68 12.32 -5.40
CA GLY A 100 12.32 13.19 -4.29
C GLY A 100 10.95 13.85 -4.40
N SER A 101 10.15 13.54 -5.44
CA SER A 101 8.77 14.02 -5.55
C SER A 101 7.82 13.23 -4.63
N GLY A 102 6.56 13.68 -4.52
CA GLY A 102 5.51 12.94 -3.83
C GLY A 102 5.28 11.55 -4.43
N ALA A 103 5.48 11.39 -5.73
CA ALA A 103 5.33 10.11 -6.43
C ALA A 103 6.50 9.14 -6.23
N ASP A 104 7.67 9.60 -5.77
CA ASP A 104 8.83 8.75 -5.49
C ASP A 104 8.63 7.92 -4.22
N TRP A 105 9.37 6.84 -4.09
CA TRP A 105 9.37 6.02 -2.88
C TRP A 105 9.88 6.81 -1.68
N LEU A 106 9.37 6.48 -0.49
CA LEU A 106 9.99 6.97 0.74
C LEU A 106 11.45 6.47 0.75
N GLU A 107 12.42 7.38 0.95
CA GLU A 107 13.86 7.09 0.84
C GLU A 107 14.27 5.87 1.66
N ARG A 108 13.68 5.73 2.86
CA ARG A 108 13.90 4.63 3.77
C ARG A 108 13.53 3.26 3.19
N PHE A 109 12.60 3.20 2.20
CA PHE A 109 12.13 1.97 1.60
C PHE A 109 12.84 1.60 0.30
N LYS A 110 13.56 2.53 -0.33
CA LYS A 110 14.28 2.28 -1.58
C LYS A 110 15.19 1.04 -1.55
N PRO A 111 15.96 0.78 -0.48
CA PRO A 111 16.81 -0.41 -0.42
C PRO A 111 16.05 -1.73 -0.54
N TYR A 112 14.76 -1.75 -0.19
CA TYR A 112 13.91 -2.94 -0.28
C TYR A 112 13.11 -3.01 -1.57
N ILE A 113 12.80 -1.85 -2.17
CA ILE A 113 11.98 -1.75 -3.38
C ILE A 113 12.86 -1.88 -4.63
N GLU A 114 14.03 -1.25 -4.63
CA GLU A 114 14.95 -1.16 -5.77
C GLU A 114 16.04 -2.26 -5.76
N ASP A 115 15.83 -3.33 -5.01
CA ASP A 115 16.78 -4.44 -4.82
C ASP A 115 16.86 -5.43 -6.00
N GLY A 116 16.10 -5.19 -7.06
CA GLY A 116 16.02 -6.07 -8.22
C GLY A 116 15.22 -7.36 -8.02
N LYS A 117 14.62 -7.55 -6.83
CA LYS A 117 13.80 -8.73 -6.48
C LYS A 117 12.34 -8.36 -6.19
N THR A 118 12.08 -7.13 -5.72
CA THR A 118 10.73 -6.62 -5.49
C THR A 118 10.01 -6.38 -6.80
N VAL A 119 8.77 -6.85 -6.88
CA VAL A 119 7.90 -6.62 -8.05
C VAL A 119 7.15 -5.31 -7.86
N VAL A 120 7.50 -4.30 -8.64
CA VAL A 120 6.72 -3.07 -8.73
C VAL A 120 5.74 -3.25 -9.88
N VAL A 121 4.45 -3.34 -9.57
CA VAL A 121 3.41 -3.49 -10.59
C VAL A 121 3.07 -2.14 -11.24
N SER A 122 2.32 -2.16 -12.34
CA SER A 122 1.80 -0.93 -12.94
C SER A 122 1.02 -0.12 -11.90
N PRO A 123 0.98 1.22 -11.99
CA PRO A 123 0.27 2.02 -11.01
C PRO A 123 -1.23 1.73 -11.05
N HIS A 124 -1.85 1.60 -9.89
CA HIS A 124 -3.30 1.70 -9.82
C HIS A 124 -3.72 3.16 -10.05
N ARG A 125 -4.93 3.35 -10.58
CA ARG A 125 -5.32 4.67 -11.12
C ARG A 125 -6.29 5.42 -10.22
N VAL A 126 -7.11 4.72 -9.46
CA VAL A 126 -8.03 5.31 -8.48
C VAL A 126 -7.78 4.65 -7.13
N TRP A 127 -8.40 3.51 -6.83
CA TRP A 127 -8.34 2.91 -5.50
C TRP A 127 -7.73 1.52 -5.45
N GLY A 128 -8.18 0.62 -6.28
CA GLY A 128 -7.90 -0.80 -6.22
C GLY A 128 -7.02 -1.30 -7.36
N PRO A 129 -6.64 -2.59 -7.32
CA PRO A 129 -5.75 -3.20 -8.30
C PRO A 129 -6.45 -3.56 -9.62
N GLU A 130 -7.72 -3.24 -9.80
CA GLU A 130 -8.47 -3.53 -11.03
C GLU A 130 -7.87 -2.84 -12.26
N THR A 131 -7.14 -1.76 -12.03
CA THR A 131 -6.51 -0.95 -13.09
C THR A 131 -5.02 -1.24 -13.26
N ASN A 132 -4.45 -2.22 -12.55
CA ASN A 132 -3.05 -2.62 -12.67
C ASN A 132 -2.88 -4.14 -12.84
N ASP A 133 -1.65 -4.61 -12.86
CA ASP A 133 -1.32 -6.02 -13.06
C ASP A 133 -0.98 -6.80 -11.78
N LEU A 134 -1.34 -6.29 -10.58
CA LEU A 134 -1.02 -6.94 -9.30
C LEU A 134 -1.56 -8.37 -9.25
N VAL A 135 -2.84 -8.58 -9.54
CA VAL A 135 -3.48 -9.90 -9.51
C VAL A 135 -2.82 -10.86 -10.50
N LEU A 136 -2.49 -10.39 -11.71
CA LEU A 136 -1.78 -11.17 -12.70
C LEU A 136 -0.40 -11.62 -12.19
N GLN A 137 0.37 -10.71 -11.63
CA GLN A 137 1.71 -10.98 -11.11
C GLN A 137 1.68 -11.98 -9.95
N LEU A 138 0.77 -11.80 -9.00
CA LEU A 138 0.57 -12.74 -7.89
C LEU A 138 0.22 -14.15 -8.40
N ARG A 139 -0.74 -14.26 -9.31
CA ARG A 139 -1.18 -15.54 -9.89
C ARG A 139 -0.07 -16.24 -10.66
N LYS A 140 0.68 -15.51 -11.48
CA LYS A 140 1.80 -16.06 -12.27
C LYS A 140 2.92 -16.63 -11.41
N ARG A 141 3.04 -16.18 -10.16
CA ARG A 141 4.05 -16.63 -9.20
C ARG A 141 3.50 -17.66 -8.20
N GLY A 142 2.25 -18.13 -8.39
CA GLY A 142 1.65 -19.14 -7.52
C GLY A 142 1.21 -18.62 -6.15
N ILE A 143 1.16 -17.31 -5.97
CA ILE A 143 0.73 -16.69 -4.72
C ILE A 143 -0.79 -16.83 -4.59
N SER A 144 -1.23 -17.28 -3.43
CA SER A 144 -2.65 -17.41 -3.05
C SER A 144 -2.99 -16.65 -1.77
N LYS A 145 -1.98 -16.17 -1.05
CA LYS A 145 -2.13 -15.46 0.22
C LYS A 145 -1.33 -14.16 0.21
N VAL A 146 -1.89 -13.13 0.83
CA VAL A 146 -1.29 -11.80 0.87
C VAL A 146 -1.23 -11.27 2.29
N ILE A 147 -0.07 -10.76 2.69
CA ILE A 147 0.12 -9.89 3.85
C ILE A 147 0.10 -8.46 3.31
N LEU A 148 -0.92 -7.70 3.67
CA LEU A 148 -1.23 -6.39 3.10
C LEU A 148 -0.96 -5.27 4.08
N GLY A 149 -0.25 -4.25 3.64
CA GLY A 149 -0.01 -3.00 4.37
C GLY A 149 0.11 -1.81 3.42
N GLY A 150 0.40 -0.63 3.96
CA GLY A 150 0.59 0.59 3.16
C GLY A 150 -0.49 1.65 3.40
N MET A 151 -0.74 2.49 2.41
CA MET A 151 -1.54 3.70 2.52
C MET A 151 -2.66 3.76 1.46
N LEU A 152 -3.79 4.37 1.71
CA LEU A 152 -4.36 4.77 3.00
C LEU A 152 -5.28 3.65 3.49
N ALA A 153 -5.35 3.44 4.80
CA ALA A 153 -6.05 2.30 5.39
C ALA A 153 -7.50 2.14 4.91
N ASN A 154 -8.29 3.22 4.95
CA ASN A 154 -9.71 3.24 4.56
C ASN A 154 -9.96 3.54 3.08
N MET A 155 -8.95 3.55 2.24
CA MET A 155 -9.03 3.88 0.82
C MET A 155 -8.33 2.82 -0.02
N CYS A 156 -7.13 3.08 -0.53
CA CYS A 156 -6.44 2.16 -1.43
C CYS A 156 -6.14 0.79 -0.79
N VAL A 157 -5.75 0.74 0.48
CA VAL A 157 -5.53 -0.54 1.18
C VAL A 157 -6.83 -1.34 1.28
N GLU A 158 -7.93 -0.69 1.67
CA GLU A 158 -9.24 -1.36 1.75
C GLU A 158 -9.75 -1.80 0.38
N SER A 159 -9.56 -0.98 -0.66
CA SER A 159 -9.96 -1.35 -2.03
C SER A 159 -9.16 -2.56 -2.53
N HIS A 160 -7.84 -2.59 -2.29
CA HIS A 160 -7.02 -3.75 -2.61
C HIS A 160 -7.45 -5.00 -1.81
N LEU A 161 -7.75 -4.84 -0.52
CA LEU A 161 -8.28 -5.94 0.30
C LEU A 161 -9.53 -6.55 -0.31
N ARG A 162 -10.52 -5.71 -0.65
CA ARG A 162 -11.81 -6.14 -1.21
C ARG A 162 -11.62 -6.88 -2.53
N GLU A 163 -10.88 -6.29 -3.46
CA GLU A 163 -10.63 -6.90 -4.77
C GLU A 163 -9.82 -8.21 -4.66
N LEU A 164 -8.78 -8.23 -3.84
CA LEU A 164 -8.01 -9.47 -3.64
C LEU A 164 -8.86 -10.60 -3.07
N VAL A 165 -9.77 -10.30 -2.14
CA VAL A 165 -10.71 -11.30 -1.59
C VAL A 165 -11.68 -11.78 -2.68
N GLU A 166 -12.26 -10.87 -3.48
CA GLU A 166 -13.13 -11.21 -4.61
C GLU A 166 -12.40 -12.04 -5.68
N GLN A 167 -11.10 -11.80 -5.87
CA GLN A 167 -10.24 -12.59 -6.76
C GLN A 167 -9.79 -13.93 -6.14
N GLY A 168 -10.25 -14.26 -4.93
CA GLY A 168 -10.02 -15.55 -4.28
C GLY A 168 -8.65 -15.67 -3.58
N PHE A 169 -8.01 -14.56 -3.21
CA PHE A 169 -6.84 -14.58 -2.33
C PHE A 169 -7.26 -14.62 -0.86
N GLN A 170 -6.47 -15.27 -0.02
CA GLN A 170 -6.54 -15.05 1.41
C GLN A 170 -5.71 -13.82 1.78
N VAL A 171 -6.30 -12.88 2.50
CA VAL A 171 -5.63 -11.62 2.84
C VAL A 171 -5.55 -11.44 4.35
N ALA A 172 -4.35 -11.22 4.86
CA ALA A 172 -4.08 -10.71 6.20
C ALA A 172 -3.68 -9.23 6.12
N VAL A 173 -4.42 -8.35 6.76
CA VAL A 173 -4.05 -6.93 6.83
C VAL A 173 -3.22 -6.70 8.09
N VAL A 174 -2.08 -6.02 7.95
CA VAL A 174 -1.25 -5.59 9.09
C VAL A 174 -1.69 -4.19 9.50
N LYS A 175 -2.55 -4.13 10.51
CA LYS A 175 -3.28 -2.91 10.89
C LYS A 175 -2.38 -1.73 11.25
N ASP A 176 -1.31 -1.97 11.99
CA ASP A 176 -0.34 -0.95 12.42
C ASP A 176 0.76 -0.64 11.40
N ALA A 177 0.72 -1.31 10.24
CA ALA A 177 1.47 -0.95 9.04
C ALA A 177 0.57 -0.21 8.02
N THR A 178 -0.52 0.38 8.50
CA THR A 178 -1.42 1.25 7.74
C THR A 178 -1.77 2.49 8.57
N ALA A 179 -2.19 3.57 7.91
CA ALA A 179 -2.71 4.78 8.53
C ALA A 179 -3.76 5.44 7.65
N ALA A 180 -4.56 6.33 8.22
CA ALA A 180 -5.62 7.02 7.48
C ALA A 180 -5.83 8.45 8.00
N PRO A 181 -6.35 9.36 7.15
CA PRO A 181 -6.67 10.72 7.56
C PRO A 181 -7.87 10.74 8.50
N LYS A 182 -7.92 11.77 9.33
CA LYS A 182 -9.10 12.15 10.09
C LYS A 182 -9.98 13.06 9.23
N HIS A 183 -11.22 12.64 8.97
CA HIS A 183 -12.18 13.52 8.29
C HIS A 183 -12.68 14.60 9.26
N PRO A 184 -12.74 15.88 8.85
CA PRO A 184 -13.11 16.98 9.74
C PRO A 184 -14.49 16.81 10.41
N GLU A 185 -15.47 16.24 9.68
CA GLU A 185 -16.84 16.06 10.15
C GLU A 185 -17.13 14.63 10.63
N TRP A 186 -16.58 13.61 9.96
CA TRP A 186 -16.98 12.21 10.13
C TRP A 186 -16.03 11.40 11.00
N GLY A 187 -14.90 11.97 11.42
CA GLY A 187 -14.00 11.36 12.38
C GLY A 187 -12.89 10.51 11.76
N TYR A 188 -12.43 9.50 12.50
CA TYR A 188 -11.21 8.77 12.17
C TYR A 188 -11.40 7.74 11.06
N GLY A 189 -10.79 7.97 9.90
CA GLY A 189 -10.77 6.99 8.81
C GLY A 189 -10.08 5.67 9.19
N TYR A 190 -9.08 5.71 10.08
CA TYR A 190 -8.42 4.52 10.58
C TYR A 190 -9.38 3.60 11.36
N THR A 191 -10.20 4.14 12.24
CA THR A 191 -11.21 3.35 12.97
C THR A 191 -12.21 2.72 11.99
N ALA A 192 -12.66 3.45 10.98
CA ALA A 192 -13.55 2.93 9.95
C ALA A 192 -12.90 1.75 9.19
N ALA A 193 -11.62 1.88 8.82
CA ALA A 193 -10.85 0.80 8.20
C ALA A 193 -10.78 -0.44 9.09
N LEU A 194 -10.44 -0.31 10.36
CA LEU A 194 -10.34 -1.45 11.29
C LEU A 194 -11.65 -2.22 11.43
N ILE A 195 -12.79 -1.51 11.46
CA ILE A 195 -14.11 -2.14 11.50
C ILE A 195 -14.31 -2.98 10.23
N ASN A 196 -14.01 -2.41 9.05
CA ASN A 196 -14.17 -3.12 7.77
C ASN A 196 -13.20 -4.30 7.66
N TYR A 197 -11.94 -4.13 8.07
CA TYR A 197 -10.96 -5.21 8.06
C TYR A 197 -11.42 -6.42 8.89
N ALA A 198 -12.03 -6.16 10.06
CA ALA A 198 -12.54 -7.23 10.93
C ALA A 198 -13.63 -8.08 10.28
N TYR A 199 -14.38 -7.52 9.31
CA TYR A 199 -15.40 -8.25 8.56
C TYR A 199 -14.90 -8.87 7.27
N ILE A 200 -13.86 -8.30 6.64
CA ILE A 200 -13.49 -8.63 5.26
C ILE A 200 -12.21 -9.46 5.19
N ALA A 201 -11.20 -9.13 5.99
CA ALA A 201 -9.91 -9.80 5.95
C ALA A 201 -9.95 -11.19 6.58
N HIS A 202 -9.16 -12.12 6.05
CA HIS A 202 -8.99 -13.45 6.65
C HIS A 202 -8.23 -13.41 7.98
N ALA A 203 -7.42 -12.36 8.19
CA ALA A 203 -6.79 -12.04 9.47
C ALA A 203 -6.50 -10.54 9.54
N VAL A 204 -6.55 -9.99 10.77
CA VAL A 204 -6.06 -8.64 11.09
C VAL A 204 -4.94 -8.82 12.08
N LEU A 205 -3.72 -8.50 11.67
CA LEU A 205 -2.49 -8.74 12.43
C LEU A 205 -1.88 -7.42 12.90
N THR A 206 -1.12 -7.49 13.97
CA THR A 206 -0.09 -6.49 14.27
C THR A 206 1.19 -6.80 13.49
N THR A 207 2.08 -5.85 13.38
CA THR A 207 3.42 -6.06 12.81
C THR A 207 4.18 -7.17 13.53
N ASP A 208 4.11 -7.22 14.85
CA ASP A 208 4.76 -8.29 15.63
C ASP A 208 4.23 -9.68 15.23
N GLN A 209 2.92 -9.82 15.13
CA GLN A 209 2.29 -11.08 14.70
C GLN A 209 2.65 -11.46 13.25
N ALA A 210 2.70 -10.48 12.36
CA ALA A 210 3.07 -10.74 10.96
C ALA A 210 4.56 -11.16 10.84
N VAL A 211 5.45 -10.47 11.55
CA VAL A 211 6.88 -10.81 11.58
C VAL A 211 7.09 -12.20 12.22
N GLU A 212 6.47 -12.50 13.34
CA GLU A 212 6.52 -13.80 13.98
C GLU A 212 6.03 -14.92 13.04
N ALA A 213 4.90 -14.69 12.36
CA ALA A 213 4.36 -15.67 11.41
C ALA A 213 5.27 -15.92 10.21
N MET A 214 5.98 -14.90 9.71
CA MET A 214 6.98 -15.07 8.65
C MET A 214 8.24 -15.79 9.12
N THR A 215 8.64 -15.59 10.38
CA THR A 215 9.84 -16.19 10.97
C THR A 215 9.64 -17.67 11.32
N SER A 216 8.46 -18.05 11.81
CA SER A 216 8.16 -19.40 12.29
C SER A 216 7.95 -20.44 11.17
N THR A 217 7.94 -20.04 9.92
CA THR A 217 7.78 -20.94 8.76
C THR A 217 9.03 -21.74 8.39
N LEU A 218 10.15 -21.54 9.08
CA LEU A 218 11.44 -22.20 8.84
C LEU A 218 11.71 -23.40 9.76
N SER A 219 10.73 -23.81 10.56
CA SER A 219 10.86 -24.97 11.48
C SER A 219 10.09 -26.20 11.03
#